data_df96589530ba58f79ad8e889dfffe88f
#
_entry.id   df96589530ba58f79ad8e889dfffe88f
#
_cell.length_a   1.000
_cell.length_b   1.000
_cell.length_c   1.000
_cell.angle_alpha   90.00
_cell.angle_beta   90.00
_cell.angle_gamma   90.00
#
_symmetry.space_group_name_H-M   'P 1'
#
loop_
_entity.id
_entity.type
_entity.pdbx_description
1 polymer ?
#
loop_
_entity_poly.entity_id
_entity_poly.type
_entity_poly.pdbx_seq_one_letter_code
_entity_poly.pdbx_strand_id
1 'polypeptide(L)'
;SSSSRGLGDVYKRQASIASHMKCEGKWCAAPVNVHRIDWIWANADVLASAGVGMPRTWDEFNETAEKLKAKGITPLAHGGQAWQDATVFEAVALGIGGANFFKKAFVELDEATLKSDTMVKVFDQMRTLRGYVDDNFSGRDWNLATAMVMNGEAAFQIMGDWAKGEFLAAGKKPGKDFLCSSTPGEGFLYNVDSFAMFGVKGSDKEAGQMLLAKLIVGKNFQKVFNLNKGSIPARVDVALDDFDQCAHVSAADMNASSTGGTLLPSYA
;
A
#
# COMPACT_ATOMS: atom_id res chain seq x y z
N SER A 1 -9.97 13.98 -29.95
CA SER A 1 -11.09 13.94 -28.98
C SER A 1 -11.69 12.55 -28.75
N SER A 2 -11.42 11.55 -29.60
CA SER A 2 -11.92 10.17 -29.41
C SER A 2 -11.08 9.38 -28.38
N SER A 3 -9.82 9.74 -28.16
CA SER A 3 -8.93 9.07 -27.22
C SER A 3 -9.24 9.40 -25.75
N SER A 4 -9.83 10.56 -25.46
CA SER A 4 -10.19 10.94 -24.09
C SER A 4 -11.47 10.24 -23.59
N ARG A 5 -12.37 9.81 -24.50
CA ARG A 5 -13.57 9.05 -24.10
C ARG A 5 -13.23 7.63 -23.66
N GLY A 6 -12.30 6.97 -24.34
CA GLY A 6 -11.88 5.61 -24.00
C GLY A 6 -11.19 5.50 -22.60
N LEU A 7 -10.43 6.51 -22.20
CA LEU A 7 -9.81 6.58 -20.88
C LEU A 7 -10.85 6.76 -19.76
N GLY A 8 -11.89 7.59 -19.98
CA GLY A 8 -12.94 7.83 -19.00
C GLY A 8 -13.75 6.58 -18.65
N ASP A 9 -14.00 5.70 -19.62
CA ASP A 9 -14.82 4.51 -19.38
C ASP A 9 -14.10 3.42 -18.58
N VAL A 10 -12.79 3.32 -18.72
CA VAL A 10 -11.93 2.34 -18.02
C VAL A 10 -11.82 2.64 -16.55
N TYR A 11 -11.81 3.92 -16.19
CA TYR A 11 -11.65 4.37 -14.78
C TYR A 11 -12.98 4.76 -14.12
N LYS A 12 -14.14 4.52 -14.72
CA LYS A 12 -15.45 4.86 -14.16
C LYS A 12 -15.71 4.23 -12.79
N ARG A 13 -15.21 3.02 -12.55
CA ARG A 13 -15.35 2.34 -11.25
C ARG A 13 -14.42 2.87 -10.17
N GLN A 14 -13.42 3.65 -10.55
CA GLN A 14 -12.46 4.28 -9.65
C GLN A 14 -12.51 5.80 -9.81
N ALA A 15 -13.69 6.38 -9.65
CA ALA A 15 -13.93 7.81 -9.85
C ALA A 15 -13.02 8.69 -8.99
N SER A 16 -12.68 8.25 -7.78
CA SER A 16 -11.72 8.93 -6.89
C SER A 16 -10.33 9.01 -7.52
N ILE A 17 -9.82 7.91 -8.09
CA ILE A 17 -8.51 7.88 -8.75
C ILE A 17 -8.53 8.75 -10.01
N ALA A 18 -9.58 8.61 -10.82
CA ALA A 18 -9.71 9.39 -12.06
C ALA A 18 -9.76 10.90 -11.79
N SER A 19 -10.34 11.34 -10.68
CA SER A 19 -10.41 12.76 -10.33
C SER A 19 -9.04 13.37 -10.07
N HIS A 20 -8.13 12.63 -9.46
CA HIS A 20 -6.75 13.06 -9.18
C HIS A 20 -5.84 13.11 -10.43
N MET A 21 -6.25 12.47 -11.53
CA MET A 21 -5.51 12.45 -12.80
C MET A 21 -5.89 13.58 -13.74
N LYS A 22 -6.74 14.50 -13.31
CA LYS A 22 -7.25 15.60 -14.14
C LYS A 22 -6.82 16.96 -13.58
N CYS A 23 -6.34 17.81 -14.50
CA CYS A 23 -6.06 19.21 -14.25
C CYS A 23 -7.06 20.03 -15.11
N GLU A 24 -7.79 20.95 -14.48
CA GLU A 24 -8.80 21.78 -15.18
C GLU A 24 -9.77 20.95 -16.07
N GLY A 25 -10.18 19.78 -15.57
CA GLY A 25 -11.10 18.88 -16.28
C GLY A 25 -10.49 18.05 -17.41
N LYS A 26 -9.20 18.20 -17.71
CA LYS A 26 -8.45 17.44 -18.73
C LYS A 26 -7.51 16.44 -18.09
N TRP A 27 -7.30 15.30 -18.73
CA TRP A 27 -6.31 14.32 -18.27
C TRP A 27 -4.90 14.92 -18.36
N CYS A 28 -4.20 15.00 -17.23
CA CYS A 28 -2.84 15.49 -17.11
C CYS A 28 -1.86 14.45 -16.59
N ALA A 29 -2.36 13.26 -16.24
CA ALA A 29 -1.54 12.12 -15.83
C ALA A 29 -2.12 10.81 -16.34
N ALA A 30 -1.26 9.83 -16.57
CA ALA A 30 -1.59 8.47 -16.96
C ALA A 30 -1.31 7.53 -15.79
N PRO A 31 -2.32 7.03 -15.08
CA PRO A 31 -2.12 6.14 -13.95
C PRO A 31 -1.66 4.76 -14.41
N VAL A 32 -0.74 4.14 -13.69
CA VAL A 32 -0.18 2.83 -14.05
C VAL A 32 -0.54 1.73 -13.06
N ASN A 33 -0.81 2.07 -11.82
CA ASN A 33 -1.13 1.12 -10.76
C ASN A 33 -2.10 1.70 -9.73
N VAL A 34 -2.50 0.84 -8.82
CA VAL A 34 -2.99 1.21 -7.49
C VAL A 34 -2.17 0.44 -6.48
N HIS A 35 -1.47 1.15 -5.61
CA HIS A 35 -0.82 0.59 -4.44
C HIS A 35 -1.79 0.51 -3.28
N ARG A 36 -1.74 -0.59 -2.54
CA ARG A 36 -2.26 -0.67 -1.18
C ARG A 36 -1.14 -0.40 -0.19
N ILE A 37 -1.37 0.51 0.74
CA ILE A 37 -0.38 0.95 1.73
C ILE A 37 -0.48 0.15 3.02
N ASP A 38 -1.69 -0.15 3.46
CA ASP A 38 -2.02 -0.82 4.72
C ASP A 38 -1.86 -2.34 4.65
N TRP A 39 -0.61 -2.82 4.43
CA TRP A 39 -0.27 -4.24 4.42
C TRP A 39 0.67 -4.64 5.56
N ILE A 40 0.48 -5.89 6.05
CA ILE A 40 1.48 -6.61 6.86
C ILE A 40 2.05 -7.75 6.01
N TRP A 41 3.34 -7.79 5.90
CA TRP A 41 4.15 -8.86 5.31
C TRP A 41 4.79 -9.67 6.42
N ALA A 42 4.77 -10.99 6.33
CA ALA A 42 5.32 -11.86 7.36
C ALA A 42 6.15 -13.00 6.77
N ASN A 43 7.18 -13.42 7.48
CA ASN A 43 7.91 -14.65 7.18
C ASN A 43 7.09 -15.86 7.67
N ALA A 44 6.68 -16.74 6.77
CA ALA A 44 5.82 -17.87 7.10
C ALA A 44 6.49 -18.86 8.07
N ASP A 45 7.77 -19.18 7.85
CA ASP A 45 8.51 -20.12 8.68
C ASP A 45 8.76 -19.57 10.09
N VAL A 46 9.06 -18.28 10.21
CA VAL A 46 9.25 -17.62 11.52
C VAL A 46 7.95 -17.70 12.33
N LEU A 47 6.81 -17.38 11.74
CA LEU A 47 5.53 -17.46 12.43
C LEU A 47 5.20 -18.90 12.85
N ALA A 48 5.36 -19.87 11.93
CA ALA A 48 5.10 -21.27 12.20
C ALA A 48 5.99 -21.80 13.34
N SER A 49 7.29 -21.50 13.32
CA SER A 49 8.24 -21.94 14.36
C SER A 49 7.99 -21.30 15.72
N ALA A 50 7.47 -20.08 15.75
CA ALA A 50 7.08 -19.39 16.96
C ALA A 50 5.68 -19.78 17.49
N GLY A 51 4.89 -20.52 16.67
CA GLY A 51 3.54 -20.90 17.03
C GLY A 51 2.55 -19.73 17.07
N VAL A 52 2.76 -18.74 16.20
CA VAL A 52 1.91 -17.55 16.08
C VAL A 52 1.34 -17.42 14.67
N GLY A 53 0.27 -16.64 14.52
CA GLY A 53 -0.39 -16.38 13.24
C GLY A 53 -0.37 -14.92 12.85
N MET A 54 -1.05 -14.60 11.75
CA MET A 54 -1.26 -13.22 11.32
C MET A 54 -2.26 -12.53 12.25
N PRO A 55 -1.90 -11.36 12.82
CA PRO A 55 -2.77 -10.61 13.73
C PRO A 55 -3.90 -9.90 12.97
N ARG A 56 -5.07 -9.82 13.60
CA ARG A 56 -6.27 -9.14 13.06
C ARG A 56 -6.56 -7.82 13.76
N THR A 57 -6.08 -7.65 14.98
CA THR A 57 -6.20 -6.43 15.78
C THR A 57 -4.82 -5.95 16.22
N TRP A 58 -4.71 -4.67 16.61
CA TRP A 58 -3.45 -4.16 17.17
C TRP A 58 -3.09 -4.82 18.50
N ASP A 59 -4.09 -5.22 19.29
CA ASP A 59 -3.85 -5.99 20.52
C ASP A 59 -3.25 -7.35 20.21
N GLU A 60 -3.81 -8.09 19.24
CA GLU A 60 -3.24 -9.35 18.75
C GLU A 60 -1.83 -9.17 18.17
N PHE A 61 -1.59 -8.06 17.45
CA PHE A 61 -0.25 -7.74 16.96
C PHE A 61 0.74 -7.57 18.13
N ASN A 62 0.36 -6.79 19.14
CA ASN A 62 1.20 -6.53 20.30
C ASN A 62 1.48 -7.83 21.08
N GLU A 63 0.46 -8.66 21.32
CA GLU A 63 0.62 -9.96 21.97
C GLU A 63 1.57 -10.88 21.18
N THR A 64 1.39 -10.93 19.86
CA THR A 64 2.25 -11.71 18.97
C THR A 64 3.69 -11.21 19.00
N ALA A 65 3.88 -9.89 18.97
CA ALA A 65 5.19 -9.26 19.03
C ALA A 65 5.92 -9.57 20.35
N GLU A 66 5.22 -9.54 21.49
CA GLU A 66 5.79 -9.92 22.77
C GLU A 66 6.21 -11.40 22.84
N LYS A 67 5.41 -12.30 22.26
CA LYS A 67 5.78 -13.73 22.12
C LYS A 67 7.04 -13.93 21.27
N LEU A 68 7.16 -13.18 20.18
CA LEU A 68 8.34 -13.21 19.31
C LEU A 68 9.59 -12.69 20.03
N LYS A 69 9.48 -11.53 20.73
CA LYS A 69 10.56 -10.98 21.54
C LYS A 69 11.06 -11.95 22.62
N ALA A 70 10.14 -12.62 23.30
CA ALA A 70 10.48 -13.61 24.32
C ALA A 70 11.28 -14.80 23.75
N LYS A 71 11.21 -15.03 22.45
CA LYS A 71 11.98 -16.05 21.70
C LYS A 71 13.26 -15.49 21.06
N GLY A 72 13.57 -14.21 21.29
CA GLY A 72 14.74 -13.54 20.71
C GLY A 72 14.57 -13.17 19.22
N ILE A 73 13.33 -13.14 18.71
CA ILE A 73 13.02 -12.77 17.33
C ILE A 73 12.61 -11.31 17.30
N THR A 74 13.20 -10.51 16.38
CA THR A 74 12.76 -9.14 16.13
C THR A 74 11.35 -9.18 15.53
N PRO A 75 10.33 -8.60 16.21
CA PRO A 75 8.96 -8.68 15.73
C PRO A 75 8.73 -7.91 14.43
N LEU A 76 9.25 -6.66 14.33
CA LEU A 76 8.93 -5.72 13.28
C LEU A 76 10.20 -5.21 12.60
N ALA A 77 10.38 -5.51 11.33
CA ALA A 77 11.37 -4.87 10.47
C ALA A 77 10.81 -3.51 10.00
N HIS A 78 11.60 -2.46 10.16
CA HIS A 78 11.21 -1.10 9.78
C HIS A 78 12.43 -0.32 9.31
N GLY A 79 12.22 0.66 8.43
CA GLY A 79 13.26 1.58 8.01
C GLY A 79 13.15 2.91 8.75
N GLY A 80 14.26 3.68 8.75
CA GLY A 80 14.36 4.93 9.53
C GLY A 80 14.11 6.20 8.73
N GLN A 81 13.34 6.12 7.65
CA GLN A 81 12.99 7.27 6.82
C GLN A 81 11.57 7.76 7.16
N ALA A 82 11.35 9.07 7.16
CA ALA A 82 10.09 9.68 7.59
C ALA A 82 8.86 9.17 6.84
N TRP A 83 8.97 8.90 5.54
CA TRP A 83 7.86 8.38 4.75
C TRP A 83 7.46 6.95 5.17
N GLN A 84 8.42 6.13 5.63
CA GLN A 84 8.12 4.80 6.17
C GLN A 84 7.37 4.91 7.50
N ASP A 85 7.75 5.86 8.37
CA ASP A 85 7.01 6.16 9.59
C ASP A 85 5.58 6.61 9.27
N ALA A 86 5.41 7.46 8.25
CA ALA A 86 4.09 7.91 7.80
C ALA A 86 3.23 6.75 7.31
N THR A 87 3.80 5.79 6.56
CA THR A 87 3.11 4.57 6.12
C THR A 87 2.53 3.78 7.31
N VAL A 88 3.33 3.55 8.33
CA VAL A 88 2.89 2.84 9.54
C VAL A 88 1.88 3.66 10.33
N PHE A 89 2.12 4.96 10.47
CA PHE A 89 1.22 5.88 11.20
C PHE A 89 -0.18 5.90 10.58
N GLU A 90 -0.29 6.00 9.27
CA GLU A 90 -1.58 5.99 8.58
C GLU A 90 -2.32 4.66 8.78
N ALA A 91 -1.63 3.53 8.71
CA ALA A 91 -2.22 2.21 8.98
C ALA A 91 -2.71 2.09 10.42
N VAL A 92 -1.94 2.57 11.39
CA VAL A 92 -2.34 2.61 12.81
C VAL A 92 -3.54 3.54 13.01
N ALA A 93 -3.53 4.72 12.42
CA ALA A 93 -4.62 5.69 12.52
C ALA A 93 -5.93 5.14 11.95
N LEU A 94 -5.87 4.46 10.79
CA LEU A 94 -7.02 3.80 10.20
C LEU A 94 -7.54 2.68 11.11
N GLY A 95 -6.65 1.82 11.62
CA GLY A 95 -7.04 0.67 12.44
C GLY A 95 -7.61 1.04 13.81
N ILE A 96 -7.13 2.11 14.43
CA ILE A 96 -7.61 2.58 15.75
C ILE A 96 -8.84 3.48 15.60
N GLY A 97 -8.80 4.42 14.65
CA GLY A 97 -9.84 5.43 14.52
C GLY A 97 -10.96 5.07 13.55
N GLY A 98 -10.69 4.18 12.60
CA GLY A 98 -11.59 3.84 11.51
C GLY A 98 -11.61 4.86 10.38
N ALA A 99 -12.32 4.53 9.30
CA ALA A 99 -12.34 5.32 8.07
C ALA A 99 -12.84 6.76 8.25
N ASN A 100 -13.88 6.96 9.07
CA ASN A 100 -14.42 8.29 9.31
C ASN A 100 -13.45 9.19 10.09
N PHE A 101 -12.76 8.62 11.08
CA PHE A 101 -11.70 9.32 11.81
C PHE A 101 -10.56 9.71 10.86
N PHE A 102 -10.08 8.76 10.05
CA PHE A 102 -9.02 9.00 9.09
C PHE A 102 -9.37 10.14 8.13
N LYS A 103 -10.58 10.09 7.55
CA LYS A 103 -11.08 11.12 6.64
C LYS A 103 -11.13 12.49 7.30
N LYS A 104 -11.69 12.60 8.49
CA LYS A 104 -11.77 13.87 9.23
C LYS A 104 -10.39 14.41 9.58
N ALA A 105 -9.49 13.55 10.08
CA ALA A 105 -8.17 13.97 10.50
C ALA A 105 -7.27 14.39 9.32
N PHE A 106 -7.19 13.58 8.25
CA PHE A 106 -6.15 13.73 7.24
C PHE A 106 -6.64 14.24 5.88
N VAL A 107 -7.93 14.12 5.57
CA VAL A 107 -8.52 14.67 4.34
C VAL A 107 -9.17 16.03 4.61
N GLU A 108 -9.94 16.13 5.69
CA GLU A 108 -10.68 17.34 6.06
C GLU A 108 -9.88 18.27 7.00
N LEU A 109 -8.80 17.76 7.59
CA LEU A 109 -7.92 18.48 8.54
C LEU A 109 -8.70 19.07 9.72
N ASP A 110 -9.69 18.30 10.23
CA ASP A 110 -10.53 18.73 11.35
C ASP A 110 -9.72 18.81 12.65
N GLU A 111 -9.59 20.01 13.18
CA GLU A 111 -8.75 20.29 14.36
C GLU A 111 -9.19 19.50 15.60
N ALA A 112 -10.52 19.34 15.80
CA ALA A 112 -11.03 18.59 16.95
C ALA A 112 -10.64 17.11 16.87
N THR A 113 -10.72 16.51 15.69
CA THR A 113 -10.28 15.13 15.44
C THR A 113 -8.78 14.97 15.63
N LEU A 114 -7.99 15.92 15.13
CA LEU A 114 -6.53 15.92 15.28
C LEU A 114 -6.07 16.03 16.75
N LYS A 115 -6.86 16.70 17.60
CA LYS A 115 -6.59 16.86 19.04
C LYS A 115 -7.34 15.85 19.93
N SER A 116 -7.98 14.84 19.35
CA SER A 116 -8.83 13.91 20.09
C SER A 116 -8.03 12.86 20.88
N ASP A 117 -8.68 12.25 21.86
CA ASP A 117 -8.14 11.09 22.60
C ASP A 117 -7.85 9.90 21.67
N THR A 118 -8.60 9.77 20.58
CA THR A 118 -8.32 8.75 19.57
C THR A 118 -6.95 8.97 18.92
N MET A 119 -6.58 10.21 18.61
CA MET A 119 -5.25 10.54 18.09
C MET A 119 -4.15 10.22 19.12
N VAL A 120 -4.39 10.45 20.40
CA VAL A 120 -3.45 10.05 21.48
C VAL A 120 -3.21 8.54 21.44
N LYS A 121 -4.29 7.73 21.32
CA LYS A 121 -4.17 6.26 21.20
C LYS A 121 -3.37 5.83 19.98
N VAL A 122 -3.51 6.55 18.85
CA VAL A 122 -2.69 6.30 17.64
C VAL A 122 -1.20 6.47 17.95
N PHE A 123 -0.81 7.58 18.60
CA PHE A 123 0.58 7.81 18.98
C PHE A 123 1.09 6.82 20.07
N ASP A 124 0.22 6.39 20.96
CA ASP A 124 0.59 5.36 21.96
C ASP A 124 0.89 4.03 21.29
N GLN A 125 0.10 3.63 20.27
CA GLN A 125 0.37 2.43 19.49
C GLN A 125 1.67 2.59 18.68
N MET A 126 1.94 3.75 18.09
CA MET A 126 3.21 4.02 17.41
C MET A 126 4.42 3.86 18.36
N ARG A 127 4.30 4.37 19.58
CA ARG A 127 5.33 4.19 20.62
C ARG A 127 5.52 2.72 20.97
N THR A 128 4.45 1.96 21.06
CA THR A 128 4.49 0.51 21.30
C THR A 128 5.21 -0.20 20.16
N LEU A 129 4.86 0.10 18.91
CA LEU A 129 5.50 -0.49 17.72
C LEU A 129 7.00 -0.18 17.66
N ARG A 130 7.42 1.01 18.08
CA ARG A 130 8.86 1.35 18.17
C ARG A 130 9.63 0.38 19.08
N GLY A 131 8.99 -0.14 20.11
CA GLY A 131 9.57 -1.16 21.01
C GLY A 131 9.77 -2.54 20.37
N TYR A 132 9.22 -2.77 19.18
CA TYR A 132 9.34 -4.02 18.42
C TYR A 132 10.35 -3.96 17.28
N VAL A 133 10.88 -2.77 16.99
CA VAL A 133 11.90 -2.53 15.95
C VAL A 133 13.29 -2.60 16.58
N ASP A 134 14.26 -3.14 15.85
CA ASP A 134 15.65 -3.18 16.28
C ASP A 134 16.27 -1.78 16.39
N ASP A 135 17.39 -1.66 17.13
CA ASP A 135 18.03 -0.37 17.39
C ASP A 135 18.77 0.21 16.17
N ASN A 136 19.09 -0.62 15.16
CA ASN A 136 19.84 -0.24 13.97
C ASN A 136 18.97 0.22 12.79
N PHE A 137 17.72 0.59 13.04
CA PHE A 137 16.76 0.94 11.99
C PHE A 137 17.01 2.29 11.31
N SER A 138 17.73 3.19 11.98
CA SER A 138 17.94 4.57 11.50
C SER A 138 18.60 4.60 10.13
N GLY A 139 18.01 5.32 9.19
CA GLY A 139 18.48 5.45 7.82
C GLY A 139 18.32 4.19 6.95
N ARG A 140 17.75 3.12 7.48
CA ARG A 140 17.52 1.88 6.71
C ARG A 140 16.47 2.13 5.62
N ASP A 141 16.80 1.72 4.38
CA ASP A 141 15.85 1.72 3.29
C ASP A 141 14.78 0.64 3.47
N TRP A 142 13.60 0.87 2.92
CA TRP A 142 12.45 -0.03 3.05
C TRP A 142 12.70 -1.45 2.54
N ASN A 143 13.45 -1.60 1.44
CA ASN A 143 13.78 -2.89 0.85
C ASN A 143 14.76 -3.70 1.72
N LEU A 144 15.59 -3.02 2.51
CA LEU A 144 16.46 -3.70 3.49
C LEU A 144 15.63 -4.24 4.66
N ALA A 145 14.60 -3.52 5.10
CA ALA A 145 13.64 -4.03 6.07
C ALA A 145 12.86 -5.23 5.50
N THR A 146 12.43 -5.19 4.24
CA THR A 146 11.82 -6.34 3.55
C THR A 146 12.77 -7.54 3.52
N ALA A 147 14.06 -7.33 3.25
CA ALA A 147 15.06 -8.39 3.27
C ALA A 147 15.21 -9.05 4.65
N MET A 148 15.09 -8.30 5.74
CA MET A 148 15.10 -8.86 7.09
C MET A 148 13.97 -9.87 7.30
N VAL A 149 12.75 -9.54 6.83
CA VAL A 149 11.62 -10.47 6.88
C VAL A 149 11.87 -11.68 5.98
N MET A 150 12.34 -11.44 4.77
CA MET A 150 12.63 -12.49 3.78
C MET A 150 13.65 -13.50 4.32
N ASN A 151 14.67 -13.04 5.03
CA ASN A 151 15.76 -13.86 5.57
C ASN A 151 15.45 -14.46 6.96
N GLY A 152 14.27 -14.16 7.55
CA GLY A 152 13.88 -14.64 8.86
C GLY A 152 14.54 -13.92 10.04
N GLU A 153 15.16 -12.76 9.80
CA GLU A 153 15.74 -11.90 10.83
C GLU A 153 14.68 -11.12 11.62
N ALA A 154 13.52 -10.88 10.99
CA ALA A 154 12.35 -10.30 11.62
C ALA A 154 11.09 -11.03 11.15
N ALA A 155 10.02 -10.95 11.95
CA ALA A 155 8.77 -11.64 11.66
C ALA A 155 7.87 -10.87 10.69
N PHE A 156 7.69 -9.56 10.91
CA PHE A 156 6.76 -8.72 10.20
C PHE A 156 7.41 -7.47 9.59
N GLN A 157 6.77 -6.95 8.54
CA GLN A 157 6.96 -5.57 8.06
C GLN A 157 5.59 -4.97 7.75
N ILE A 158 5.35 -3.73 8.16
CA ILE A 158 4.21 -2.92 7.73
C ILE A 158 4.71 -2.02 6.61
N MET A 159 4.28 -2.29 5.39
CA MET A 159 4.77 -1.60 4.18
C MET A 159 3.79 -1.82 3.04
N GLY A 160 3.71 -0.88 2.12
CA GLY A 160 2.89 -1.00 0.92
C GLY A 160 3.24 -2.21 0.05
N ASP A 161 2.39 -2.50 -0.90
CA ASP A 161 2.46 -3.72 -1.72
C ASP A 161 3.68 -3.81 -2.65
N TRP A 162 4.45 -2.73 -2.82
CA TRP A 162 5.76 -2.79 -3.48
C TRP A 162 6.75 -3.71 -2.76
N ALA A 163 6.60 -3.95 -1.44
CA ALA A 163 7.40 -4.92 -0.71
C ALA A 163 7.22 -6.34 -1.29
N LYS A 164 6.03 -6.67 -1.80
CA LYS A 164 5.79 -7.94 -2.49
C LYS A 164 6.70 -8.11 -3.72
N GLY A 165 6.97 -7.04 -4.45
CA GLY A 165 7.90 -7.05 -5.58
C GLY A 165 9.28 -7.58 -5.21
N GLU A 166 9.81 -7.22 -4.03
CA GLU A 166 11.08 -7.73 -3.52
C GLU A 166 11.03 -9.25 -3.23
N PHE A 167 9.96 -9.72 -2.58
CA PHE A 167 9.76 -11.16 -2.32
C PHE A 167 9.69 -11.95 -3.63
N LEU A 168 8.93 -11.48 -4.60
CA LEU A 168 8.75 -12.15 -5.89
C LEU A 168 10.06 -12.16 -6.70
N ALA A 169 10.80 -11.05 -6.72
CA ALA A 169 12.11 -10.96 -7.38
C ALA A 169 13.14 -11.93 -6.79
N ALA A 170 13.03 -12.25 -5.49
CA ALA A 170 13.85 -13.26 -4.82
C ALA A 170 13.31 -14.70 -5.00
N GLY A 171 12.28 -14.91 -5.82
CA GLY A 171 11.69 -16.22 -6.07
C GLY A 171 10.82 -16.76 -4.92
N LYS A 172 10.45 -15.91 -3.97
CA LYS A 172 9.58 -16.29 -2.85
C LYS A 172 8.12 -16.36 -3.29
N LYS A 173 7.36 -17.27 -2.68
CA LYS A 173 5.97 -17.55 -3.04
C LYS A 173 5.01 -17.12 -1.92
N PRO A 174 3.97 -16.34 -2.23
CA PRO A 174 2.95 -15.96 -1.25
C PRO A 174 2.18 -17.18 -0.76
N GLY A 175 1.87 -17.21 0.52
CA GLY A 175 1.20 -18.34 1.20
C GLY A 175 2.12 -19.49 1.57
N LYS A 176 3.37 -19.50 1.08
CA LYS A 176 4.37 -20.52 1.38
C LYS A 176 5.58 -19.92 2.12
N ASP A 177 6.29 -19.02 1.46
CA ASP A 177 7.53 -18.42 1.98
C ASP A 177 7.22 -17.15 2.78
N PHE A 178 6.20 -16.41 2.36
CA PHE A 178 5.71 -15.21 3.04
C PHE A 178 4.18 -15.15 3.03
N LEU A 179 3.65 -14.42 4.00
CA LEU A 179 2.23 -14.18 4.16
C LEU A 179 1.93 -12.69 3.98
N CYS A 180 0.75 -12.38 3.49
CA CYS A 180 0.22 -11.04 3.35
C CYS A 180 -1.14 -10.91 4.03
N SER A 181 -1.38 -9.80 4.69
CA SER A 181 -2.68 -9.44 5.26
C SER A 181 -2.82 -7.93 5.29
N SER A 182 -4.06 -7.43 5.30
CA SER A 182 -4.30 -6.04 5.69
C SER A 182 -3.78 -5.78 7.09
N THR A 183 -3.38 -4.53 7.38
CA THR A 183 -3.17 -4.08 8.75
C THR A 183 -4.49 -4.12 9.52
N PRO A 184 -4.44 -4.21 10.87
CA PRO A 184 -5.66 -4.20 11.68
C PRO A 184 -6.57 -3.02 11.39
N GLY A 185 -7.86 -3.29 11.20
CA GLY A 185 -8.90 -2.30 10.92
C GLY A 185 -9.59 -2.52 9.57
N GLU A 186 -10.64 -1.75 9.32
CA GLU A 186 -11.40 -1.80 8.08
C GLU A 186 -11.04 -0.60 7.21
N GLY A 187 -10.81 -0.85 5.93
CA GLY A 187 -10.53 0.15 4.92
C GLY A 187 -9.38 -0.23 4.01
N PHE A 188 -9.11 0.65 3.07
CA PHE A 188 -8.08 0.49 2.07
C PHE A 188 -7.38 1.83 1.86
N LEU A 189 -6.12 1.91 2.27
CA LEU A 189 -5.26 3.06 1.99
C LEU A 189 -4.59 2.87 0.64
N TYR A 190 -4.79 3.80 -0.26
CA TYR A 190 -4.23 3.72 -1.60
C TYR A 190 -3.33 4.90 -1.94
N ASN A 191 -2.35 4.66 -2.78
CA ASN A 191 -1.74 5.66 -3.62
C ASN A 191 -1.65 5.16 -5.08
N VAL A 192 -1.37 6.06 -6.01
CA VAL A 192 -1.36 5.78 -7.45
C VAL A 192 -0.11 6.35 -8.06
N ASP A 193 0.72 5.49 -8.64
CA ASP A 193 1.80 5.94 -9.50
C ASP A 193 1.22 6.36 -10.85
N SER A 194 1.67 7.49 -11.33
CA SER A 194 1.24 8.03 -12.61
C SER A 194 2.36 8.74 -13.36
N PHE A 195 2.26 8.75 -14.67
CA PHE A 195 3.16 9.51 -15.53
C PHE A 195 2.53 10.86 -15.85
N ALA A 196 3.12 11.94 -15.38
CA ALA A 196 2.64 13.29 -15.63
C ALA A 196 2.82 13.70 -17.09
N MET A 197 1.81 14.37 -17.65
CA MET A 197 1.85 14.93 -18.99
C MET A 197 2.25 16.41 -18.89
N PHE A 198 3.40 16.73 -19.45
CA PHE A 198 3.93 18.08 -19.42
C PHE A 198 3.41 18.95 -20.57
N GLY A 199 3.39 20.26 -20.37
CA GLY A 199 3.08 21.25 -21.42
C GLY A 199 4.23 21.38 -22.42
N VAL A 200 4.44 20.34 -23.24
CA VAL A 200 5.47 20.34 -24.28
C VAL A 200 5.02 21.14 -25.50
N LYS A 201 5.98 21.75 -26.19
CA LYS A 201 5.74 22.47 -27.45
C LYS A 201 6.39 21.73 -28.60
N GLY A 202 5.66 21.64 -29.73
CA GLY A 202 6.09 20.98 -30.95
C GLY A 202 5.37 19.66 -31.19
N SER A 203 4.90 19.49 -32.44
CA SER A 203 4.03 18.36 -32.86
C SER A 203 4.62 16.98 -32.53
N ASP A 204 5.93 16.81 -32.70
CA ASP A 204 6.60 15.52 -32.50
C ASP A 204 6.68 15.15 -31.00
N LYS A 205 6.94 16.15 -30.13
CA LYS A 205 6.97 15.95 -28.68
C LYS A 205 5.58 15.67 -28.11
N GLU A 206 4.57 16.40 -28.62
CA GLU A 206 3.18 16.17 -28.22
C GLU A 206 2.72 14.78 -28.68
N ALA A 207 3.03 14.38 -29.92
CA ALA A 207 2.71 13.07 -30.45
C ALA A 207 3.43 11.94 -29.68
N GLY A 208 4.71 12.11 -29.36
CA GLY A 208 5.49 11.17 -28.57
C GLY A 208 4.93 10.99 -27.16
N GLN A 209 4.61 12.09 -26.47
CA GLN A 209 3.97 12.05 -25.14
C GLN A 209 2.61 11.35 -25.18
N MET A 210 1.80 11.61 -26.19
CA MET A 210 0.50 10.96 -26.36
C MET A 210 0.64 9.46 -26.64
N LEU A 211 1.63 9.06 -27.45
CA LEU A 211 1.93 7.66 -27.72
C LEU A 211 2.35 6.94 -26.42
N LEU A 212 3.25 7.55 -25.64
CA LEU A 212 3.67 7.02 -24.35
C LEU A 212 2.49 6.85 -23.40
N ALA A 213 1.64 7.86 -23.26
CA ALA A 213 0.44 7.77 -22.44
C ALA A 213 -0.49 6.61 -22.87
N LYS A 214 -0.68 6.41 -24.17
CA LYS A 214 -1.47 5.28 -24.70
C LYS A 214 -0.85 3.93 -24.36
N LEU A 215 0.46 3.81 -24.42
CA LEU A 215 1.18 2.58 -24.04
C LEU A 215 1.02 2.29 -22.54
N ILE A 216 1.24 3.28 -21.69
CA ILE A 216 1.15 3.16 -20.22
C ILE A 216 -0.24 2.71 -19.77
N VAL A 217 -1.30 3.27 -20.35
CA VAL A 217 -2.68 2.87 -20.02
C VAL A 217 -3.13 1.61 -20.75
N GLY A 218 -2.30 1.04 -21.62
CA GLY A 218 -2.59 -0.21 -22.34
C GLY A 218 -2.62 -1.41 -21.40
N LYS A 219 -3.50 -2.40 -21.65
CA LYS A 219 -3.69 -3.58 -20.79
C LYS A 219 -2.41 -4.37 -20.59
N ASN A 220 -1.61 -4.53 -21.63
CA ASN A 220 -0.36 -5.29 -21.57
C ASN A 220 0.66 -4.59 -20.66
N PHE A 221 0.85 -3.28 -20.81
CA PHE A 221 1.74 -2.51 -19.94
C PHE A 221 1.28 -2.58 -18.49
N GLN A 222 0.00 -2.35 -18.22
CA GLN A 222 -0.59 -2.42 -16.88
C GLN A 222 -0.35 -3.80 -16.23
N LYS A 223 -0.51 -4.88 -16.98
CA LYS A 223 -0.27 -6.25 -16.52
C LYS A 223 1.20 -6.46 -16.17
N VAL A 224 2.09 -6.23 -17.12
CA VAL A 224 3.54 -6.50 -16.95
C VAL A 224 4.12 -5.63 -15.83
N PHE A 225 3.78 -4.34 -15.81
CA PHE A 225 4.25 -3.43 -14.77
C PHE A 225 3.85 -3.91 -13.38
N ASN A 226 2.58 -4.23 -13.17
CA ASN A 226 2.05 -4.58 -11.86
C ASN A 226 2.47 -5.96 -11.36
N LEU A 227 2.69 -6.93 -12.26
CA LEU A 227 3.29 -8.21 -11.91
C LEU A 227 4.71 -8.05 -11.32
N ASN A 228 5.49 -7.09 -11.84
CA ASN A 228 6.84 -6.82 -11.32
C ASN A 228 6.83 -5.90 -10.09
N LYS A 229 5.96 -4.88 -10.09
CA LYS A 229 5.90 -3.88 -9.01
C LYS A 229 5.29 -4.42 -7.72
N GLY A 230 4.41 -5.40 -7.80
CA GLY A 230 3.68 -5.95 -6.66
C GLY A 230 2.33 -5.30 -6.39
N SER A 231 1.96 -4.29 -7.15
CA SER A 231 0.69 -3.55 -7.09
C SER A 231 -0.40 -4.20 -7.97
N ILE A 232 -1.58 -3.59 -8.02
CA ILE A 232 -2.65 -3.97 -8.92
C ILE A 232 -2.80 -2.97 -10.06
N PRO A 233 -3.30 -3.39 -11.25
CA PRO A 233 -3.54 -2.48 -12.36
C PRO A 233 -4.49 -1.35 -12.00
N ALA A 234 -4.22 -0.13 -12.49
CA ALA A 234 -5.15 0.98 -12.38
C ALA A 234 -6.42 0.75 -13.23
N ARG A 235 -6.32 -0.07 -14.27
CA ARG A 235 -7.46 -0.50 -15.08
C ARG A 235 -8.20 -1.65 -14.44
N VAL A 236 -9.53 -1.57 -14.42
CA VAL A 236 -10.40 -2.63 -13.87
C VAL A 236 -10.67 -3.77 -14.87
N ASP A 237 -10.31 -3.60 -16.14
CA ASP A 237 -10.54 -4.57 -17.22
C ASP A 237 -9.27 -5.34 -17.61
N VAL A 238 -8.24 -5.31 -16.80
CA VAL A 238 -7.06 -6.19 -16.90
C VAL A 238 -7.34 -7.46 -16.11
N ALA A 239 -7.24 -8.62 -16.78
CA ALA A 239 -7.42 -9.91 -16.13
C ALA A 239 -6.31 -10.16 -15.11
N LEU A 240 -6.69 -10.69 -13.93
CA LEU A 240 -5.78 -10.96 -12.80
C LEU A 240 -5.36 -12.43 -12.70
N ASP A 241 -5.64 -13.26 -13.71
CA ASP A 241 -5.39 -14.71 -13.68
C ASP A 241 -3.92 -15.07 -13.41
N ASP A 242 -2.98 -14.24 -13.88
CA ASP A 242 -1.54 -14.44 -13.67
C ASP A 242 -1.01 -13.76 -12.39
N PHE A 243 -1.88 -13.05 -11.66
CA PHE A 243 -1.52 -12.38 -10.40
C PHE A 243 -1.64 -13.35 -9.23
N ASP A 244 -0.85 -13.11 -8.19
CA ASP A 244 -0.84 -13.92 -6.98
C ASP A 244 -2.06 -13.66 -6.07
N GLN A 245 -2.19 -14.49 -5.03
CA GLN A 245 -3.31 -14.39 -4.08
C GLN A 245 -3.38 -13.04 -3.34
N CYS A 246 -2.23 -12.41 -3.04
CA CYS A 246 -2.21 -11.10 -2.38
C CYS A 246 -2.81 -10.02 -3.28
N ALA A 247 -2.52 -10.05 -4.58
CA ALA A 247 -3.11 -9.13 -5.54
C ALA A 247 -4.63 -9.35 -5.70
N HIS A 248 -5.09 -10.61 -5.69
CA HIS A 248 -6.53 -10.91 -5.72
C HIS A 248 -7.26 -10.38 -4.49
N VAL A 249 -6.67 -10.56 -3.29
CA VAL A 249 -7.21 -9.99 -2.04
C VAL A 249 -7.25 -8.46 -2.13
N SER A 250 -6.16 -7.83 -2.57
CA SER A 250 -6.09 -6.37 -2.74
C SER A 250 -7.19 -5.86 -3.66
N ALA A 251 -7.38 -6.48 -4.82
CA ALA A 251 -8.41 -6.07 -5.78
C ALA A 251 -9.84 -6.23 -5.24
N ALA A 252 -10.10 -7.31 -4.52
CA ALA A 252 -11.39 -7.57 -3.89
C ALA A 252 -11.69 -6.55 -2.78
N ASP A 253 -10.71 -6.30 -1.91
CA ASP A 253 -10.83 -5.33 -0.80
C ASP A 253 -10.99 -3.90 -1.32
N MET A 254 -10.28 -3.54 -2.39
CA MET A 254 -10.42 -2.24 -3.02
C MET A 254 -11.84 -2.03 -3.57
N ASN A 255 -12.41 -3.04 -4.22
CA ASN A 255 -13.78 -2.97 -4.72
C ASN A 255 -14.80 -2.82 -3.56
N ALA A 256 -14.63 -3.59 -2.50
CA ALA A 256 -15.49 -3.52 -1.31
C ALA A 256 -15.37 -2.15 -0.63
N SER A 257 -14.16 -1.63 -0.45
CA SER A 257 -13.89 -0.33 0.16
C SER A 257 -14.40 0.84 -0.68
N SER A 258 -14.31 0.75 -2.00
CA SER A 258 -14.86 1.74 -2.93
C SER A 258 -16.39 1.85 -2.81
N THR A 259 -17.08 0.71 -2.67
CA THR A 259 -18.53 0.67 -2.47
C THR A 259 -18.93 1.09 -1.06
N GLY A 260 -18.15 0.70 -0.04
CA GLY A 260 -18.43 0.95 1.37
C GLY A 260 -17.99 2.34 1.88
N GLY A 261 -17.33 3.16 1.05
CA GLY A 261 -16.84 4.49 1.47
C GLY A 261 -15.60 4.44 2.37
N THR A 262 -14.84 3.36 2.33
CA THR A 262 -13.63 3.13 3.12
C THR A 262 -12.35 3.08 2.28
N LEU A 263 -12.42 3.54 1.03
CA LEU A 263 -11.27 3.74 0.15
C LEU A 263 -10.69 5.13 0.40
N LEU A 264 -9.50 5.21 0.98
CA LEU A 264 -8.91 6.42 1.53
C LEU A 264 -7.54 6.70 0.90
N PRO A 265 -7.23 7.95 0.55
CA PRO A 265 -5.92 8.30 0.01
C PRO A 265 -4.85 8.24 1.10
N SER A 266 -3.67 7.70 0.76
CA SER A 266 -2.47 7.82 1.57
C SER A 266 -1.69 9.06 1.18
N TYR A 267 -1.05 9.69 2.15
CA TYR A 267 -0.16 10.85 2.00
C TYR A 267 1.31 10.50 2.35
N ALA A 268 1.56 9.22 2.63
CA ALA A 268 2.87 8.68 2.94
C ALA A 268 3.78 8.54 1.71
#